data_f0e647591e273177cb989e49c6389645
#
_entry.id   f0e647591e273177cb989e49c6389645
#
_cell.length_a   1.000
_cell.length_b   1.000
_cell.length_c   1.000
_cell.angle_alpha   90.00
_cell.angle_beta   90.00
_cell.angle_gamma   90.00
#
_symmetry.space_group_name_H-M   'P 1'
#
loop_
_entity.id
_entity.type
_entity.pdbx_description
1 polymer ?
#
loop_
_entity_poly.entity_id
_entity_poly.type
_entity_poly.pdbx_seq_one_letter_code
_entity_poly.pdbx_strand_id
1 'polypeptide(L)'
;MTTATPDIRPLTIPSSLNAPEAADFLEMVRVRNIVYDEISGNRDEELEPAVILPHYQPSPFEQRLIWGVWSGDEFVGRAGLDLPHDGDATVAYAQIELRRHAWSRGIGSTALGILEAAARAHGRRVIESWIEHPTAAGEQVTPPTGYGQIPLDHAARFALRHGYALEQVERKSILNFSATSMAFVADLHQQALGAAGGYDVVSWHPPTPREFVADYAWMKSRMSVDAPSAGMEIAEESWDAARILEHDTHWIDGGRDVLVVAARDRASGRLVAFTELASSPGTP
;
A
#
# COMPACT_ATOMS: atom_id res chain seq x y z
N MET A 1 -1.55 17.32 -34.03
CA MET A 1 -0.98 16.06 -33.60
C MET A 1 -2.13 15.18 -33.15
N THR A 2 -2.43 14.11 -33.86
CA THR A 2 -3.48 13.15 -33.48
C THR A 2 -2.96 12.46 -32.21
N THR A 3 -3.59 12.74 -31.07
CA THR A 3 -3.32 12.00 -29.84
C THR A 3 -3.81 10.58 -30.07
N ALA A 4 -2.89 9.61 -30.09
CA ALA A 4 -3.26 8.20 -30.15
C ALA A 4 -4.21 7.91 -28.97
N THR A 5 -5.32 7.24 -29.25
CA THR A 5 -6.22 6.77 -28.20
C THR A 5 -5.43 5.86 -27.26
N PRO A 6 -5.49 6.05 -25.93
CA PRO A 6 -4.77 5.18 -25.01
C PRO A 6 -5.32 3.75 -25.12
N ASP A 7 -4.42 2.77 -25.17
CA ASP A 7 -4.79 1.36 -25.06
C ASP A 7 -4.69 0.95 -23.59
N ILE A 8 -5.84 0.69 -22.96
CA ILE A 8 -5.94 0.27 -21.55
C ILE A 8 -6.60 -1.10 -21.54
N ARG A 9 -5.82 -2.12 -21.22
CA ARG A 9 -6.27 -3.51 -21.29
C ARG A 9 -5.87 -4.30 -20.06
N PRO A 10 -6.64 -5.34 -19.66
CA PRO A 10 -6.28 -6.20 -18.54
C PRO A 10 -4.87 -6.74 -18.70
N LEU A 11 -4.11 -6.72 -17.60
CA LEU A 11 -2.76 -7.27 -17.52
C LEU A 11 -2.86 -8.71 -17.02
N THR A 12 -2.18 -9.62 -17.70
CA THR A 12 -2.05 -11.00 -17.22
C THR A 12 -1.01 -11.07 -16.12
N ILE A 13 -1.39 -11.62 -14.97
CA ILE A 13 -0.45 -11.89 -13.88
C ILE A 13 0.21 -13.24 -14.13
N PRO A 14 1.54 -13.32 -14.26
CA PRO A 14 2.22 -14.56 -14.51
C PRO A 14 2.25 -15.45 -13.25
N SER A 15 2.31 -16.76 -13.45
CA SER A 15 2.49 -17.72 -12.35
C SER A 15 3.90 -17.68 -11.75
N SER A 16 4.87 -17.17 -12.50
CA SER A 16 6.25 -16.95 -12.06
C SER A 16 6.93 -15.90 -12.93
N LEU A 17 8.03 -15.31 -12.44
CA LEU A 17 8.81 -14.32 -13.21
C LEU A 17 9.50 -14.90 -14.44
N ASN A 18 9.65 -16.22 -14.52
CA ASN A 18 10.26 -16.93 -15.65
C ASN A 18 9.21 -17.46 -16.64
N ALA A 19 7.93 -17.23 -16.39
CA ALA A 19 6.85 -17.66 -17.28
C ALA A 19 6.89 -16.88 -18.61
N PRO A 20 6.52 -17.48 -19.75
CA PRO A 20 6.51 -16.78 -21.04
C PRO A 20 5.67 -15.50 -21.06
N GLU A 21 4.61 -15.47 -20.27
CA GLU A 21 3.68 -14.32 -20.13
C GLU A 21 4.15 -13.26 -19.13
N ALA A 22 5.33 -13.39 -18.55
CA ALA A 22 5.81 -12.45 -17.52
C ALA A 22 6.24 -11.07 -18.08
N ALA A 23 6.43 -10.95 -19.38
CA ALA A 23 7.02 -9.74 -19.99
C ALA A 23 6.26 -8.46 -19.64
N ASP A 24 4.93 -8.44 -19.79
CA ASP A 24 4.09 -7.26 -19.49
C ASP A 24 4.06 -6.96 -17.99
N PHE A 25 4.09 -7.98 -17.14
CA PHE A 25 4.19 -7.80 -15.68
C PHE A 25 5.54 -7.19 -15.27
N LEU A 26 6.64 -7.67 -15.81
CA LEU A 26 7.98 -7.13 -15.56
C LEU A 26 8.08 -5.67 -16.03
N GLU A 27 7.50 -5.36 -17.20
CA GLU A 27 7.45 -3.99 -17.70
C GLU A 27 6.56 -3.11 -16.82
N MET A 28 5.44 -3.61 -16.32
CA MET A 28 4.59 -2.91 -15.36
C MET A 28 5.36 -2.56 -14.09
N VAL A 29 6.12 -3.49 -13.51
CA VAL A 29 6.94 -3.23 -12.32
C VAL A 29 8.01 -2.18 -12.61
N ARG A 30 8.70 -2.30 -13.75
CA ARG A 30 9.70 -1.31 -14.17
C ARG A 30 9.10 0.10 -14.28
N VAL A 31 7.93 0.23 -14.93
CA VAL A 31 7.28 1.54 -15.11
C VAL A 31 6.73 2.06 -13.79
N ARG A 32 6.17 1.18 -12.94
CA ARG A 32 5.75 1.53 -11.57
C ARG A 32 6.91 2.19 -10.80
N ASN A 33 8.07 1.58 -10.79
CA ASN A 33 9.24 2.11 -10.08
C ASN A 33 9.65 3.49 -10.62
N ILE A 34 9.61 3.68 -11.94
CA ILE A 34 9.90 5.01 -12.53
C ILE A 34 8.84 6.05 -12.13
N VAL A 35 7.56 5.67 -12.05
CA VAL A 35 6.50 6.60 -11.61
C VAL A 35 6.74 7.07 -10.17
N TYR A 36 7.11 6.16 -9.27
CA TYR A 36 7.44 6.51 -7.88
C TYR A 36 8.68 7.41 -7.78
N ASP A 37 9.74 7.13 -8.55
CA ASP A 37 10.91 8.01 -8.64
C ASP A 37 10.54 9.41 -9.20
N GLU A 38 9.70 9.48 -10.22
CA GLU A 38 9.19 10.74 -10.75
C GLU A 38 8.39 11.57 -9.72
N ILE A 39 7.71 10.92 -8.76
CA ILE A 39 6.91 11.57 -7.70
C ILE A 39 7.81 11.96 -6.53
N SER A 40 8.54 11.02 -5.95
CA SER A 40 9.33 11.20 -4.73
C SER A 40 10.67 11.90 -4.97
N GLY A 41 11.21 11.80 -6.18
CA GLY A 41 12.55 12.28 -6.54
C GLY A 41 13.68 11.40 -5.97
N ASN A 42 13.36 10.19 -5.54
CA ASN A 42 14.31 9.19 -5.05
C ASN A 42 13.80 7.77 -5.35
N ARG A 43 14.62 6.76 -5.07
CA ARG A 43 14.32 5.34 -5.36
C ARG A 43 13.90 4.53 -4.14
N ASP A 44 13.50 5.19 -3.05
CA ASP A 44 13.17 4.52 -1.79
C ASP A 44 11.94 3.60 -1.89
N GLU A 45 11.05 3.88 -2.86
CA GLU A 45 9.85 3.09 -3.16
C GLU A 45 10.06 2.04 -4.27
N GLU A 46 11.29 1.87 -4.74
CA GLU A 46 11.59 0.87 -5.76
C GLU A 46 11.44 -0.54 -5.19
N LEU A 47 10.70 -1.39 -5.89
CA LEU A 47 10.47 -2.77 -5.49
C LEU A 47 10.88 -3.71 -6.62
N GLU A 48 11.50 -4.83 -6.25
CA GLU A 48 11.82 -5.90 -7.17
C GLU A 48 10.55 -6.67 -7.59
N PRO A 49 10.49 -7.17 -8.83
CA PRO A 49 9.35 -7.98 -9.29
C PRO A 49 9.01 -9.17 -8.38
N ALA A 50 10.03 -9.79 -7.77
CA ALA A 50 9.85 -10.91 -6.84
C ALA A 50 9.09 -10.51 -5.57
N VAL A 51 9.25 -9.27 -5.10
CA VAL A 51 8.53 -8.73 -3.95
C VAL A 51 7.07 -8.45 -4.30
N ILE A 52 6.82 -8.01 -5.53
CA ILE A 52 5.48 -7.58 -5.97
C ILE A 52 4.60 -8.76 -6.40
N LEU A 53 5.17 -9.76 -7.08
CA LEU A 53 4.40 -10.85 -7.68
C LEU A 53 3.49 -11.61 -6.70
N PRO A 54 3.92 -11.97 -5.48
CA PRO A 54 3.06 -12.68 -4.52
C PRO A 54 1.76 -11.93 -4.21
N HIS A 55 1.79 -10.60 -4.15
CA HIS A 55 0.61 -9.77 -3.87
C HIS A 55 -0.43 -9.76 -5.00
N TYR A 56 -0.07 -10.19 -6.20
CA TYR A 56 -0.98 -10.29 -7.35
C TYR A 56 -1.47 -11.72 -7.62
N GLN A 57 -0.99 -12.71 -6.86
CA GLN A 57 -1.51 -14.07 -6.98
C GLN A 57 -2.95 -14.15 -6.43
N PRO A 58 -3.73 -15.15 -6.86
CA PRO A 58 -5.09 -15.33 -6.37
C PRO A 58 -5.14 -15.44 -4.83
N SER A 59 -6.01 -14.67 -4.21
CA SER A 59 -6.25 -14.67 -2.77
C SER A 59 -7.73 -14.94 -2.46
N PRO A 60 -8.07 -15.70 -1.41
CA PRO A 60 -9.44 -15.83 -0.93
C PRO A 60 -9.95 -14.59 -0.19
N PHE A 61 -9.06 -13.65 0.18
CA PHE A 61 -9.41 -12.48 0.99
C PHE A 61 -9.62 -11.21 0.18
N GLU A 62 -9.08 -11.16 -1.04
CA GLU A 62 -9.24 -10.03 -1.95
C GLU A 62 -9.13 -10.45 -3.41
N GLN A 63 -9.75 -9.68 -4.28
CA GLN A 63 -9.51 -9.75 -5.71
C GLN A 63 -8.81 -8.50 -6.19
N ARG A 64 -7.72 -8.64 -6.92
CA ARG A 64 -7.01 -7.53 -7.57
C ARG A 64 -7.22 -7.57 -9.06
N LEU A 65 -7.73 -6.47 -9.60
CA LEU A 65 -7.89 -6.26 -11.03
C LEU A 65 -6.85 -5.23 -11.47
N ILE A 66 -6.13 -5.54 -12.53
CA ILE A 66 -5.06 -4.66 -13.01
C ILE A 66 -5.12 -4.51 -14.52
N TRP A 67 -4.90 -3.30 -14.98
CA TRP A 67 -4.81 -2.94 -16.39
C TRP A 67 -3.46 -2.27 -16.65
N GLY A 68 -2.80 -2.71 -17.70
CA GLY A 68 -1.68 -1.99 -18.29
C GLY A 68 -2.20 -0.84 -19.14
N VAL A 69 -1.43 0.22 -19.23
CA VAL A 69 -1.74 1.44 -19.99
C VAL A 69 -0.64 1.69 -21.01
N TRP A 70 -1.02 1.69 -22.29
CA TRP A 70 -0.12 1.97 -23.40
C TRP A 70 -0.48 3.28 -24.11
N SER A 71 0.53 3.97 -24.62
CA SER A 71 0.41 5.11 -25.51
C SER A 71 1.20 4.80 -26.79
N GLY A 72 0.52 4.33 -27.83
CA GLY A 72 1.19 3.64 -28.93
C GLY A 72 1.82 2.33 -28.44
N ASP A 73 3.11 2.13 -28.75
CA ASP A 73 3.86 0.93 -28.33
C ASP A 73 4.52 1.08 -26.94
N GLU A 74 4.42 2.26 -26.33
CA GLU A 74 5.04 2.53 -25.03
C GLU A 74 4.10 2.18 -23.87
N PHE A 75 4.58 1.34 -22.94
CA PHE A 75 3.92 1.12 -21.66
C PHE A 75 4.13 2.34 -20.75
N VAL A 76 3.06 3.10 -20.46
CA VAL A 76 3.15 4.39 -19.77
C VAL A 76 2.59 4.36 -18.36
N GLY A 77 2.06 3.24 -17.90
CA GLY A 77 1.54 3.13 -16.54
C GLY A 77 0.55 1.99 -16.33
N ARG A 78 -0.08 2.00 -15.18
CA ARG A 78 -1.09 1.01 -14.79
C ARG A 78 -2.30 1.66 -14.14
N ALA A 79 -3.42 0.92 -14.16
CA ALA A 79 -4.59 1.17 -13.33
C ALA A 79 -4.93 -0.11 -12.56
N GLY A 80 -5.22 0.01 -11.29
CA GLY A 80 -5.51 -1.12 -10.39
C GLY A 80 -6.77 -0.88 -9.58
N LEU A 81 -7.46 -1.97 -9.24
CA LEU A 81 -8.63 -1.97 -8.37
C LEU A 81 -8.56 -3.17 -7.44
N ASP A 82 -8.42 -2.90 -6.14
CA ASP A 82 -8.43 -3.93 -5.12
C ASP A 82 -9.83 -4.03 -4.51
N LEU A 83 -10.34 -5.25 -4.43
CA LEU A 83 -11.69 -5.59 -4.02
C LEU A 83 -11.63 -6.54 -2.82
N PRO A 84 -11.61 -6.04 -1.57
CA PRO A 84 -11.67 -6.88 -0.38
C PRO A 84 -12.91 -7.77 -0.38
N HIS A 85 -12.76 -9.00 0.16
CA HIS A 85 -13.85 -9.95 0.30
C HIS A 85 -14.47 -9.94 1.71
N ASP A 86 -14.08 -8.99 2.56
CA ASP A 86 -14.61 -8.90 3.92
C ASP A 86 -16.09 -8.53 3.91
N GLY A 87 -16.93 -9.41 4.45
CA GLY A 87 -18.36 -9.19 4.68
C GLY A 87 -19.12 -8.57 3.50
N ASP A 88 -19.94 -7.56 3.78
CA ASP A 88 -20.69 -6.77 2.79
C ASP A 88 -19.83 -5.60 2.28
N ALA A 89 -18.58 -5.85 1.93
CA ALA A 89 -17.63 -4.81 1.51
C ALA A 89 -18.21 -3.93 0.41
N THR A 90 -18.35 -2.63 0.69
CA THR A 90 -18.89 -1.63 -0.24
C THR A 90 -17.80 -0.82 -0.90
N VAL A 91 -16.57 -0.92 -0.41
CA VAL A 91 -15.42 -0.13 -0.83
C VAL A 91 -14.56 -0.90 -1.82
N ALA A 92 -13.99 -0.19 -2.79
CA ALA A 92 -12.89 -0.64 -3.64
C ALA A 92 -11.74 0.35 -3.52
N TYR A 93 -10.50 -0.13 -3.60
CA TYR A 93 -9.31 0.71 -3.55
C TYR A 93 -8.74 0.87 -4.96
N ALA A 94 -8.68 2.11 -5.44
CA ALA A 94 -8.24 2.41 -6.81
C ALA A 94 -6.83 2.98 -6.83
N GLN A 95 -6.07 2.59 -7.84
CA GLN A 95 -4.74 3.10 -8.16
C GLN A 95 -4.67 3.51 -9.62
N ILE A 96 -4.12 4.68 -9.94
CA ILE A 96 -3.75 5.08 -11.31
C ILE A 96 -2.35 5.66 -11.25
N GLU A 97 -1.41 4.99 -11.86
CA GLU A 97 0.00 5.38 -11.90
C GLU A 97 0.42 5.57 -13.35
N LEU A 98 0.75 6.79 -13.70
CA LEU A 98 1.14 7.17 -15.07
C LEU A 98 2.45 7.94 -15.06
N ARG A 99 3.32 7.62 -16.03
CA ARG A 99 4.52 8.40 -16.32
C ARG A 99 4.16 9.87 -16.53
N ARG A 100 4.99 10.78 -16.04
CA ARG A 100 4.73 12.23 -16.06
C ARG A 100 4.45 12.77 -17.48
N HIS A 101 5.14 12.26 -18.49
CA HIS A 101 4.93 12.69 -19.88
C HIS A 101 3.59 12.22 -20.49
N ALA A 102 2.91 11.26 -19.85
CA ALA A 102 1.57 10.79 -20.23
C ALA A 102 0.43 11.59 -19.57
N TRP A 103 0.73 12.50 -18.67
CA TRP A 103 -0.27 13.30 -17.96
C TRP A 103 -0.97 14.30 -18.89
N SER A 104 -2.14 14.78 -18.49
CA SER A 104 -2.94 15.82 -19.19
C SER A 104 -3.35 15.46 -20.62
N ARG A 105 -3.40 14.14 -20.94
CA ARG A 105 -3.83 13.62 -22.25
C ARG A 105 -5.18 12.88 -22.18
N GLY A 106 -5.90 12.96 -21.06
CA GLY A 106 -7.17 12.25 -20.85
C GLY A 106 -7.02 10.78 -20.41
N ILE A 107 -5.80 10.23 -20.44
CA ILE A 107 -5.53 8.81 -20.12
C ILE A 107 -6.03 8.47 -18.72
N GLY A 108 -5.68 9.27 -17.70
CA GLY A 108 -6.12 9.06 -16.33
C GLY A 108 -7.65 9.05 -16.17
N SER A 109 -8.36 9.95 -16.88
CA SER A 109 -9.84 9.98 -16.86
C SER A 109 -10.45 8.75 -17.52
N THR A 110 -9.85 8.25 -18.60
CA THR A 110 -10.28 7.00 -19.25
C THR A 110 -10.05 5.80 -18.32
N ALA A 111 -8.87 5.73 -17.68
CA ALA A 111 -8.54 4.69 -16.70
C ALA A 111 -9.53 4.71 -15.52
N LEU A 112 -9.79 5.89 -14.94
CA LEU A 112 -10.75 6.03 -13.85
C LEU A 112 -12.14 5.53 -14.23
N GLY A 113 -12.63 5.87 -15.42
CA GLY A 113 -13.93 5.35 -15.92
C GLY A 113 -13.98 3.83 -16.00
N ILE A 114 -12.87 3.16 -16.36
CA ILE A 114 -12.76 1.69 -16.35
C ILE A 114 -12.83 1.16 -14.92
N LEU A 115 -12.06 1.75 -13.98
CA LEU A 115 -12.07 1.34 -12.57
C LEU A 115 -13.44 1.52 -11.93
N GLU A 116 -14.11 2.65 -12.17
CA GLU A 116 -15.45 2.90 -11.66
C GLU A 116 -16.49 1.91 -12.24
N ALA A 117 -16.39 1.58 -13.52
CA ALA A 117 -17.27 0.58 -14.12
C ALA A 117 -17.03 -0.82 -13.52
N ALA A 118 -15.76 -1.19 -13.31
CA ALA A 118 -15.39 -2.45 -12.66
C ALA A 118 -15.87 -2.50 -11.20
N ALA A 119 -15.66 -1.43 -10.42
CA ALA A 119 -16.13 -1.33 -9.04
C ALA A 119 -17.66 -1.53 -8.96
N ARG A 120 -18.43 -0.84 -9.80
CA ARG A 120 -19.89 -0.98 -9.89
C ARG A 120 -20.31 -2.40 -10.27
N ALA A 121 -19.62 -3.04 -11.22
CA ALA A 121 -19.89 -4.41 -11.63
C ALA A 121 -19.69 -5.43 -10.48
N HIS A 122 -18.81 -5.12 -9.53
CA HIS A 122 -18.56 -5.91 -8.33
C HIS A 122 -19.36 -5.43 -7.10
N GLY A 123 -20.39 -4.60 -7.29
CA GLY A 123 -21.28 -4.14 -6.22
C GLY A 123 -20.65 -3.11 -5.27
N ARG A 124 -19.50 -2.54 -5.62
CA ARG A 124 -18.85 -1.50 -4.81
C ARG A 124 -19.51 -0.15 -5.06
N ARG A 125 -19.67 0.63 -3.98
CA ARG A 125 -20.35 1.94 -4.01
C ARG A 125 -19.42 3.10 -3.71
N VAL A 126 -18.31 2.80 -3.05
CA VAL A 126 -17.28 3.75 -2.67
C VAL A 126 -15.96 3.35 -3.30
N ILE A 127 -15.21 4.32 -3.78
CA ILE A 127 -13.84 4.14 -4.24
C ILE A 127 -12.94 5.04 -3.41
N GLU A 128 -11.96 4.44 -2.78
CA GLU A 128 -10.91 5.12 -2.03
C GLU A 128 -9.56 4.98 -2.74
N SER A 129 -8.68 5.93 -2.50
CA SER A 129 -7.35 5.95 -3.11
C SER A 129 -6.35 6.65 -2.21
N TRP A 130 -5.15 6.11 -2.09
CA TRP A 130 -4.00 6.78 -1.49
C TRP A 130 -3.13 7.36 -2.59
N ILE A 131 -2.82 8.64 -2.45
CA ILE A 131 -2.02 9.37 -3.43
C ILE A 131 -0.80 9.96 -2.72
N GLU A 132 0.38 9.63 -3.23
CA GLU A 132 1.62 10.21 -2.73
C GLU A 132 1.85 11.60 -3.32
N HIS A 133 2.22 12.54 -2.46
CA HIS A 133 2.53 13.91 -2.83
C HIS A 133 3.92 14.30 -2.36
N PRO A 134 4.75 14.90 -3.22
CA PRO A 134 6.01 15.46 -2.78
C PRO A 134 5.77 16.71 -1.93
N THR A 135 6.68 17.01 -1.02
CA THR A 135 6.67 18.32 -0.34
C THR A 135 6.90 19.41 -1.37
N ALA A 136 5.92 20.29 -1.55
CA ALA A 136 6.00 21.38 -2.52
C ALA A 136 5.48 22.70 -1.92
N ALA A 137 6.07 23.81 -2.37
CA ALA A 137 5.56 25.15 -2.08
C ALA A 137 4.36 25.46 -2.99
N GLY A 138 3.51 26.39 -2.59
CA GLY A 138 2.36 26.86 -3.36
C GLY A 138 1.03 26.62 -2.67
N GLU A 139 -0.03 26.57 -3.46
CA GLU A 139 -1.38 26.33 -2.96
C GLU A 139 -1.50 24.93 -2.34
N GLN A 140 -2.15 24.85 -1.18
CA GLN A 140 -2.31 23.63 -0.41
C GLN A 140 -3.80 23.28 -0.25
N VAL A 141 -4.07 22.00 -0.09
CA VAL A 141 -5.39 21.48 0.27
C VAL A 141 -5.32 20.90 1.68
N THR A 142 -6.27 21.29 2.52
CA THR A 142 -6.37 20.81 3.90
C THR A 142 -7.61 19.91 4.03
N PRO A 143 -7.50 18.73 4.65
CA PRO A 143 -8.64 17.85 4.87
C PRO A 143 -9.60 18.44 5.92
N PRO A 144 -10.86 17.94 6.00
CA PRO A 144 -11.83 18.37 7.01
C PRO A 144 -11.35 18.19 8.45
N THR A 145 -10.47 17.23 8.70
CA THR A 145 -9.85 17.01 10.01
C THR A 145 -8.99 18.18 10.51
N GLY A 146 -8.53 19.05 9.60
CA GLY A 146 -7.60 20.15 9.90
C GLY A 146 -6.15 19.70 10.16
N TYR A 147 -5.85 18.40 10.10
CA TYR A 147 -4.51 17.87 10.34
C TYR A 147 -3.80 17.53 9.02
N GLY A 148 -2.62 18.14 8.84
CA GLY A 148 -1.83 18.01 7.63
C GLY A 148 -2.40 18.79 6.45
N GLN A 149 -1.62 18.85 5.38
CA GLN A 149 -2.01 19.44 4.11
C GLN A 149 -1.17 18.83 2.98
N ILE A 150 -1.72 18.80 1.79
CA ILE A 150 -1.06 18.36 0.57
C ILE A 150 -0.94 19.51 -0.43
N PRO A 151 0.06 19.52 -1.32
CA PRO A 151 0.11 20.50 -2.41
C PRO A 151 -1.07 20.30 -3.36
N LEU A 152 -1.63 21.38 -3.87
CA LEU A 152 -2.60 21.32 -4.97
C LEU A 152 -1.83 21.05 -6.30
N ASP A 153 -1.23 19.90 -6.40
CA ASP A 153 -0.45 19.45 -7.56
C ASP A 153 -1.33 18.81 -8.66
N HIS A 154 -0.70 18.12 -9.60
CA HIS A 154 -1.41 17.45 -10.69
C HIS A 154 -2.37 16.38 -10.20
N ALA A 155 -1.93 15.55 -9.24
CA ALA A 155 -2.72 14.44 -8.73
C ALA A 155 -3.89 14.92 -7.86
N ALA A 156 -3.66 15.91 -6.98
CA ALA A 156 -4.71 16.54 -6.18
C ALA A 156 -5.79 17.19 -7.09
N ARG A 157 -5.37 17.96 -8.11
CA ARG A 157 -6.32 18.54 -9.08
C ARG A 157 -7.10 17.49 -9.86
N PHE A 158 -6.47 16.37 -10.20
CA PHE A 158 -7.15 15.26 -10.87
C PHE A 158 -8.24 14.67 -9.97
N ALA A 159 -7.90 14.28 -8.74
CA ALA A 159 -8.84 13.69 -7.79
C ALA A 159 -10.03 14.63 -7.52
N LEU A 160 -9.78 15.89 -7.17
CA LEU A 160 -10.82 16.89 -6.88
C LEU A 160 -11.73 17.12 -8.10
N ARG A 161 -11.19 17.18 -9.32
CA ARG A 161 -11.98 17.37 -10.55
C ARG A 161 -12.91 16.19 -10.83
N HIS A 162 -12.53 14.98 -10.40
CA HIS A 162 -13.33 13.77 -10.55
C HIS A 162 -14.25 13.49 -9.35
N GLY A 163 -14.41 14.47 -8.43
CA GLY A 163 -15.37 14.39 -7.34
C GLY A 163 -14.86 13.67 -6.09
N TYR A 164 -13.57 13.35 -6.01
CA TYR A 164 -12.98 12.85 -4.78
C TYR A 164 -12.82 13.98 -3.76
N ALA A 165 -12.99 13.66 -2.48
CA ALA A 165 -12.68 14.53 -1.36
C ALA A 165 -11.37 14.10 -0.72
N LEU A 166 -10.59 15.05 -0.22
CA LEU A 166 -9.44 14.76 0.65
C LEU A 166 -9.96 14.55 2.07
N GLU A 167 -9.91 13.32 2.56
CA GLU A 167 -10.43 12.97 3.89
C GLU A 167 -9.37 13.10 4.97
N GLN A 168 -8.17 12.61 4.72
CA GLN A 168 -7.05 12.70 5.66
C GLN A 168 -5.70 12.80 4.96
N VAL A 169 -4.69 13.20 5.73
CA VAL A 169 -3.29 13.23 5.30
C VAL A 169 -2.47 12.32 6.20
N GLU A 170 -1.80 11.38 5.60
CA GLU A 170 -0.81 10.53 6.25
C GLU A 170 0.59 11.09 6.00
N ARG A 171 1.44 11.00 7.00
CA ARG A 171 2.82 11.49 6.89
C ARG A 171 3.79 10.32 6.84
N LYS A 172 4.49 10.20 5.73
CA LYS A 172 5.67 9.35 5.63
C LYS A 172 6.85 9.98 6.38
N SER A 173 7.55 9.20 7.18
CA SER A 173 8.72 9.64 7.92
C SER A 173 9.91 8.75 7.59
N ILE A 174 11.10 9.35 7.44
CA ILE A 174 12.35 8.66 7.14
C ILE A 174 13.31 8.89 8.30
N LEU A 175 13.89 7.81 8.84
CA LEU A 175 14.98 7.87 9.79
C LEU A 175 16.27 7.42 9.12
N ASN A 176 17.18 8.36 8.90
CA ASN A 176 18.51 8.02 8.41
C ASN A 176 19.39 7.54 9.56
N PHE A 177 19.97 6.34 9.42
CA PHE A 177 20.87 5.80 10.41
C PHE A 177 22.21 6.55 10.41
N SER A 178 22.51 7.18 11.53
CA SER A 178 23.75 7.89 11.78
C SER A 178 24.13 7.68 13.25
N ALA A 179 25.36 8.00 13.63
CA ALA A 179 25.77 7.92 15.05
C ALA A 179 24.85 8.74 15.97
N THR A 180 24.42 9.93 15.52
CA THR A 180 23.51 10.80 16.29
C THR A 180 22.11 10.22 16.41
N SER A 181 21.52 9.74 15.31
CA SER A 181 20.17 9.15 15.34
C SER A 181 20.16 7.84 16.13
N MET A 182 21.22 7.03 16.06
CA MET A 182 21.32 5.80 16.86
C MET A 182 21.47 6.08 18.35
N ALA A 183 22.18 7.14 18.76
CA ALA A 183 22.22 7.58 20.15
C ALA A 183 20.84 8.02 20.65
N PHE A 184 20.09 8.77 19.82
CA PHE A 184 18.73 9.18 20.14
C PHE A 184 17.77 7.97 20.27
N VAL A 185 17.87 6.98 19.38
CA VAL A 185 17.10 5.73 19.46
C VAL A 185 17.43 4.97 20.76
N ALA A 186 18.73 4.91 21.16
CA ALA A 186 19.12 4.27 22.40
C ALA A 186 18.51 4.96 23.63
N ASP A 187 18.47 6.29 23.65
CA ASP A 187 17.86 7.06 24.74
C ASP A 187 16.33 6.82 24.81
N LEU A 188 15.65 6.82 23.67
CA LEU A 188 14.22 6.47 23.59
C LEU A 188 13.95 5.05 24.06
N HIS A 189 14.79 4.10 23.71
CA HIS A 189 14.67 2.72 24.18
C HIS A 189 14.77 2.64 25.71
N GLN A 190 15.72 3.33 26.34
CA GLN A 190 15.82 3.36 27.81
C GLN A 190 14.58 3.99 28.47
N GLN A 191 14.06 5.07 27.90
CA GLN A 191 12.81 5.68 28.39
C GLN A 191 11.62 4.72 28.27
N ALA A 192 11.49 4.04 27.14
CA ALA A 192 10.42 3.06 26.91
C ALA A 192 10.50 1.88 27.88
N LEU A 193 11.70 1.35 28.14
CA LEU A 193 11.90 0.29 29.15
C LEU A 193 11.46 0.73 30.54
N GLY A 194 11.72 1.97 30.92
CA GLY A 194 11.26 2.54 32.20
C GLY A 194 9.73 2.62 32.33
N ALA A 195 9.03 2.82 31.22
CA ALA A 195 7.57 2.94 31.18
C ALA A 195 6.85 1.58 30.98
N ALA A 196 7.54 0.55 30.50
CA ALA A 196 6.94 -0.72 30.07
C ALA A 196 6.85 -1.80 31.17
N GLY A 197 6.80 -1.42 32.46
CA GLY A 197 6.88 -2.36 33.57
C GLY A 197 5.84 -3.50 33.62
N GLY A 198 4.71 -3.34 32.89
CA GLY A 198 3.64 -4.34 32.78
C GLY A 198 3.74 -5.25 31.55
N TYR A 199 4.76 -5.06 30.70
CA TYR A 199 4.82 -5.73 29.41
C TYR A 199 6.16 -6.45 29.20
N ASP A 200 6.12 -7.53 28.41
CA ASP A 200 7.30 -8.18 27.83
C ASP A 200 7.34 -7.88 26.33
N VAL A 201 8.52 -7.65 25.79
CA VAL A 201 8.73 -7.56 24.35
C VAL A 201 9.06 -8.95 23.80
N VAL A 202 8.30 -9.40 22.81
CA VAL A 202 8.53 -10.64 22.07
C VAL A 202 8.75 -10.31 20.60
N SER A 203 9.52 -11.14 19.89
CA SER A 203 9.74 -10.93 18.46
C SER A 203 9.89 -12.26 17.72
N TRP A 204 9.56 -12.24 16.43
CA TRP A 204 9.70 -13.39 15.55
C TRP A 204 9.91 -12.97 14.11
N HIS A 205 10.45 -13.88 13.30
CA HIS A 205 10.40 -13.79 11.85
C HIS A 205 9.28 -14.71 11.33
N PRO A 206 8.63 -14.39 10.21
CA PRO A 206 7.67 -15.28 9.58
C PRO A 206 8.28 -16.70 9.33
N PRO A 207 7.49 -17.79 9.50
CA PRO A 207 6.08 -17.78 9.82
C PRO A 207 5.77 -17.46 11.30
N THR A 208 4.62 -16.83 11.54
CA THR A 208 4.15 -16.47 12.88
C THR A 208 4.00 -17.69 13.79
N PRO A 209 4.62 -17.71 14.98
CA PRO A 209 4.49 -18.79 15.95
C PRO A 209 3.03 -19.06 16.31
N ARG A 210 2.67 -20.34 16.43
CA ARG A 210 1.29 -20.77 16.64
C ARG A 210 0.63 -20.12 17.84
N GLU A 211 1.37 -19.92 18.91
CA GLU A 211 0.91 -19.27 20.14
C GLU A 211 0.54 -17.80 19.96
N PHE A 212 1.06 -17.12 18.93
CA PHE A 212 0.82 -15.71 18.68
C PHE A 212 -0.25 -15.45 17.60
N VAL A 213 -0.58 -16.46 16.77
CA VAL A 213 -1.48 -16.30 15.61
C VAL A 213 -2.81 -15.67 15.99
N ALA A 214 -3.47 -16.14 17.07
CA ALA A 214 -4.79 -15.66 17.43
C ALA A 214 -4.79 -14.19 17.89
N ASP A 215 -3.80 -13.80 18.71
CA ASP A 215 -3.68 -12.43 19.18
C ASP A 215 -3.22 -11.49 18.05
N TYR A 216 -2.33 -11.95 17.20
CA TYR A 216 -1.85 -11.18 16.07
C TYR A 216 -2.95 -10.94 15.03
N ALA A 217 -3.75 -11.96 14.71
CA ALA A 217 -4.92 -11.82 13.85
C ALA A 217 -5.93 -10.82 14.43
N TRP A 218 -6.22 -10.91 15.72
CA TRP A 218 -7.11 -9.96 16.40
C TRP A 218 -6.58 -8.53 16.32
N MET A 219 -5.29 -8.30 16.57
CA MET A 219 -4.70 -6.96 16.49
C MET A 219 -4.74 -6.40 15.05
N LYS A 220 -4.50 -7.25 14.04
CA LYS A 220 -4.61 -6.82 12.64
C LYS A 220 -6.05 -6.45 12.26
N SER A 221 -7.06 -7.21 12.71
CA SER A 221 -8.46 -6.82 12.52
C SER A 221 -8.76 -5.47 13.16
N ARG A 222 -8.32 -5.28 14.40
CA ARG A 222 -8.56 -4.01 15.12
C ARG A 222 -7.84 -2.83 14.52
N MET A 223 -6.65 -3.03 13.93
CA MET A 223 -5.85 -1.95 13.34
C MET A 223 -6.63 -1.20 12.24
N SER A 224 -7.46 -1.90 11.46
CA SER A 224 -8.25 -1.28 10.40
C SER A 224 -9.26 -0.24 10.90
N VAL A 225 -9.81 -0.43 12.12
CA VAL A 225 -10.85 0.45 12.71
C VAL A 225 -10.39 1.27 13.90
N ASP A 226 -9.27 0.92 14.53
CA ASP A 226 -8.69 1.69 15.64
C ASP A 226 -7.84 2.88 15.14
N ALA A 227 -7.36 2.83 13.89
CA ALA A 227 -6.72 3.96 13.26
C ALA A 227 -7.74 5.04 12.88
N PRO A 228 -7.40 6.35 13.01
CA PRO A 228 -8.27 7.42 12.55
C PRO A 228 -8.56 7.28 11.05
N SER A 229 -9.82 7.27 10.66
CA SER A 229 -10.27 7.07 9.27
C SER A 229 -10.95 8.31 8.65
N ALA A 230 -11.10 9.41 9.42
CA ALA A 230 -11.79 10.62 8.97
C ALA A 230 -13.20 10.30 8.41
N GLY A 231 -13.49 10.70 7.15
CA GLY A 231 -14.74 10.40 6.46
C GLY A 231 -14.69 9.15 5.57
N MET A 232 -13.62 8.36 5.61
CA MET A 232 -13.49 7.14 4.82
C MET A 232 -14.38 6.01 5.36
N GLU A 233 -14.92 5.18 4.49
CA GLU A 233 -15.70 4.00 4.84
C GLU A 233 -14.78 2.79 5.10
N ILE A 234 -14.17 2.73 6.29
CA ILE A 234 -13.30 1.62 6.66
C ILE A 234 -14.08 0.63 7.52
N ALA A 235 -14.22 -0.59 7.02
CA ALA A 235 -14.78 -1.72 7.78
C ALA A 235 -13.69 -2.46 8.57
N GLU A 236 -14.08 -3.12 9.65
CA GLU A 236 -13.17 -4.03 10.34
C GLU A 236 -12.82 -5.21 9.44
N GLU A 237 -11.53 -5.36 9.17
CA GLU A 237 -11.04 -6.50 8.39
C GLU A 237 -11.12 -7.79 9.22
N SER A 238 -11.53 -8.86 8.54
CA SER A 238 -11.58 -10.19 9.16
C SER A 238 -10.23 -10.88 9.03
N TRP A 239 -9.44 -10.88 10.11
CA TRP A 239 -8.19 -11.64 10.17
C TRP A 239 -8.37 -12.90 11.00
N ASP A 240 -7.90 -14.01 10.44
CA ASP A 240 -7.86 -15.32 11.09
C ASP A 240 -6.49 -16.00 10.84
N ALA A 241 -6.35 -17.24 11.28
CA ALA A 241 -5.12 -18.00 11.11
C ALA A 241 -4.75 -18.22 9.63
N ALA A 242 -5.75 -18.35 8.74
CA ALA A 242 -5.50 -18.56 7.32
C ALA A 242 -4.96 -17.29 6.66
N ARG A 243 -5.53 -16.12 7.00
CA ARG A 243 -5.07 -14.82 6.48
C ARG A 243 -3.69 -14.44 7.04
N ILE A 244 -3.37 -14.78 8.30
CA ILE A 244 -2.01 -14.64 8.84
C ILE A 244 -1.03 -15.51 8.06
N LEU A 245 -1.37 -16.77 7.77
CA LEU A 245 -0.51 -17.66 7.00
C LEU A 245 -0.26 -17.11 5.58
N GLU A 246 -1.28 -16.61 4.90
CA GLU A 246 -1.13 -15.99 3.58
C GLU A 246 -0.24 -14.76 3.64
N HIS A 247 -0.45 -13.88 4.61
CA HIS A 247 0.36 -12.69 4.82
C HIS A 247 1.86 -13.05 5.04
N ASP A 248 2.14 -14.02 5.91
CA ASP A 248 3.49 -14.49 6.15
C ASP A 248 4.10 -15.10 4.87
N THR A 249 3.30 -15.86 4.11
CA THR A 249 3.71 -16.48 2.85
C THR A 249 4.09 -15.44 1.80
N HIS A 250 3.31 -14.37 1.64
CA HIS A 250 3.62 -13.28 0.72
C HIS A 250 4.99 -12.66 1.03
N TRP A 251 5.33 -12.52 2.29
CA TRP A 251 6.62 -11.96 2.69
C TRP A 251 7.78 -12.93 2.43
N ILE A 252 7.58 -14.21 2.74
CA ILE A 252 8.58 -15.28 2.50
C ILE A 252 8.82 -15.44 1.00
N ASP A 253 7.75 -15.55 0.21
CA ASP A 253 7.81 -15.75 -1.25
C ASP A 253 8.40 -14.52 -1.96
N GLY A 254 8.15 -13.33 -1.43
CA GLY A 254 8.77 -12.08 -1.88
C GLY A 254 10.24 -11.93 -1.48
N GLY A 255 10.79 -12.88 -0.71
CA GLY A 255 12.18 -12.88 -0.26
C GLY A 255 12.51 -11.75 0.71
N ARG A 256 11.51 -11.17 1.39
CA ARG A 256 11.72 -10.08 2.35
C ARG A 256 12.25 -10.62 3.67
N ASP A 257 13.17 -9.90 4.28
CA ASP A 257 13.50 -10.11 5.69
C ASP A 257 12.57 -9.28 6.56
N VAL A 258 11.81 -9.96 7.41
CA VAL A 258 10.76 -9.35 8.23
C VAL A 258 10.97 -9.71 9.69
N LEU A 259 10.96 -8.68 10.53
CA LEU A 259 10.95 -8.82 11.98
C LEU A 259 9.63 -8.26 12.52
N VAL A 260 8.82 -9.11 13.11
CA VAL A 260 7.64 -8.69 13.90
C VAL A 260 8.05 -8.55 15.35
N VAL A 261 7.72 -7.41 15.95
CA VAL A 261 7.95 -7.14 17.36
C VAL A 261 6.62 -6.82 18.02
N ALA A 262 6.32 -7.46 19.14
CA ALA A 262 5.05 -7.28 19.85
C ALA A 262 5.25 -7.06 21.36
N ALA A 263 4.31 -6.34 21.96
CA ALA A 263 4.21 -6.22 23.40
C ALA A 263 3.20 -7.25 23.95
N ARG A 264 3.65 -8.05 24.90
CA ARG A 264 2.81 -9.02 25.61
C ARG A 264 2.51 -8.50 27.01
N ASP A 265 1.23 -8.32 27.34
CA ASP A 265 0.79 -7.95 28.68
C ASP A 265 1.05 -9.10 29.67
N ARG A 266 1.79 -8.83 30.74
CA ARG A 266 2.17 -9.84 31.75
C ARG A 266 0.99 -10.37 32.53
N ALA A 267 -0.06 -9.58 32.70
CA ALA A 267 -1.23 -9.98 33.49
C ALA A 267 -2.12 -10.96 32.74
N SER A 268 -2.38 -10.72 31.46
CA SER A 268 -3.22 -11.55 30.62
C SER A 268 -2.46 -12.59 29.79
N GLY A 269 -1.16 -12.38 29.56
CA GLY A 269 -0.33 -13.17 28.66
C GLY A 269 -0.58 -12.90 27.17
N ARG A 270 -1.49 -11.96 26.82
CA ARG A 270 -1.87 -11.66 25.44
C ARG A 270 -0.97 -10.61 24.80
N LEU A 271 -0.87 -10.67 23.47
CA LEU A 271 -0.27 -9.60 22.69
C LEU A 271 -1.25 -8.42 22.60
N VAL A 272 -0.75 -7.20 22.80
CA VAL A 272 -1.58 -5.98 22.88
C VAL A 272 -1.10 -4.85 21.97
N ALA A 273 0.08 -4.99 21.36
CA ALA A 273 0.62 -4.07 20.36
C ALA A 273 1.63 -4.82 19.49
N PHE A 274 1.83 -4.37 18.26
CA PHE A 274 2.87 -4.89 17.38
C PHE A 274 3.42 -3.82 16.43
N THR A 275 4.57 -4.12 15.87
CA THR A 275 5.16 -3.42 14.72
C THR A 275 5.85 -4.43 13.82
N GLU A 276 5.90 -4.12 12.54
CA GLU A 276 6.52 -4.94 11.50
C GLU A 276 7.63 -4.12 10.84
N LEU A 277 8.83 -4.66 10.86
CA LEU A 277 9.98 -4.10 10.16
C LEU A 277 10.31 -5.02 9.00
N ALA A 278 10.30 -4.52 7.80
CA ALA A 278 10.57 -5.30 6.61
C ALA A 278 11.64 -4.63 5.76
N SER A 279 12.62 -5.41 5.32
CA SER A 279 13.60 -4.99 4.31
C SER A 279 13.43 -5.77 3.03
N SER A 280 13.68 -5.11 1.90
CA SER A 280 13.69 -5.78 0.60
C SER A 280 15.01 -6.52 0.39
N PRO A 281 15.03 -7.60 -0.44
CA PRO A 281 16.26 -8.29 -0.78
C PRO A 281 17.31 -7.32 -1.36
N GLY A 282 18.54 -7.44 -0.89
CA GLY A 282 19.64 -6.60 -1.38
C GLY A 282 19.69 -5.17 -0.83
N THR A 283 18.82 -4.81 0.10
CA THR A 283 18.95 -3.56 0.87
C THR A 283 20.06 -3.73 1.90
N PRO A 284 21.07 -2.84 1.94
CA PRO A 284 22.21 -2.96 2.86
C PRO A 284 21.82 -2.73 4.34
#